data_673032783ac34ca4c72430465edb827a
#
_entry.id   673032783ac34ca4c72430465edb827a
#
_cell.length_a   1.000
_cell.length_b   1.000
_cell.length_c   1.000
_cell.angle_alpha   90.00
_cell.angle_beta   90.00
_cell.angle_gamma   90.00
#
_symmetry.space_group_name_H-M   'P 1'
#
loop_
_entity.id
_entity.type
_entity.pdbx_description
1 polymer ?
#
loop_
_entity_poly.entity_id
_entity_poly.type
_entity_poly.pdbx_seq_one_letter_code
_entity_poly.pdbx_strand_id
1 'polypeptide(L)'
;MIKSVSILTLFLLIFTNFLFAQVDENKIIVNIDSVQGKISKHIYGHFAEHLGRCIYGGFWVGENSLIPNTNGIRNDVVKALREINIPNLRWPGGCFADTYHWKDGIGPKEKRKKIVNTNWGGVTEDNSFGTHEFMDLCEQLECEPVICGNVGSGTVQEMADWVEYLTSDAESPMTELRKKNGREKPWKVKFWGVGNESWGCGGIMSADFYSNEMARYSFFLKNYGRNSLYKIASGGLQEDYNWTGTLMEKWSKEDGWLQNYMSGYSLHYYTICHDWDHKGSATDFNEDEWFSSLSKTLYMDDLIKKHSAVMDKYDPEKRIGLIVDEWGNWFDSEPGTNPAFLYQQNTLRDAMVAALNLDIFNKHCDRVKMANIAQAINVLQSVILTKDEQIVLTPTYYVFKMYKVHQDADLLPIDIKCGNYTVGDKSIKTISGSASKDSDGLMHITLSNVNPNESAKVKIDLKGSAQKEFIRGEIITAKAMNSFNDFGKDEEVTLKDFDNVTLNDNELVVELPSKSIVMIELK
;
A
#
# COMPACT_ATOMS: atom_id res chain seq x y z
N MET A 1 92.20 -27.94 -16.09
CA MET A 1 91.34 -27.66 -14.96
C MET A 1 90.17 -26.90 -15.43
N ILE A 2 89.07 -27.58 -15.75
CA ILE A 2 87.83 -27.01 -16.26
C ILE A 2 86.81 -27.15 -15.14
N LYS A 3 86.28 -25.99 -14.62
CA LYS A 3 85.23 -25.98 -13.60
C LYS A 3 83.85 -26.01 -14.29
N SER A 4 83.10 -27.07 -14.02
CA SER A 4 81.71 -27.20 -14.38
C SER A 4 80.83 -26.27 -13.54
N VAL A 5 80.02 -25.47 -14.21
CA VAL A 5 78.97 -24.67 -13.56
C VAL A 5 77.63 -25.40 -13.83
N SER A 6 77.05 -25.92 -12.74
CA SER A 6 75.69 -26.51 -12.80
C SER A 6 74.65 -25.40 -12.70
N ILE A 7 73.83 -25.25 -13.73
CA ILE A 7 72.64 -24.36 -13.73
C ILE A 7 71.47 -25.16 -13.14
N LEU A 8 71.03 -24.72 -11.96
CA LEU A 8 69.81 -25.24 -11.30
C LEU A 8 68.60 -24.47 -11.83
N THR A 9 67.79 -25.10 -12.66
CA THR A 9 66.56 -24.50 -13.17
C THR A 9 65.45 -24.72 -12.15
N LEU A 10 65.03 -23.63 -11.47
CA LEU A 10 63.92 -23.62 -10.50
C LEU A 10 62.59 -23.48 -11.28
N PHE A 11 61.82 -24.55 -11.36
CA PHE A 11 60.45 -24.51 -11.87
C PHE A 11 59.54 -23.94 -10.78
N LEU A 12 59.09 -22.66 -10.96
CA LEU A 12 58.08 -22.04 -10.12
C LEU A 12 56.70 -22.48 -10.64
N LEU A 13 56.11 -23.45 -9.97
CA LEU A 13 54.69 -23.82 -10.18
C LEU A 13 53.79 -22.74 -9.55
N ILE A 14 53.30 -21.83 -10.36
CA ILE A 14 52.24 -20.88 -9.98
C ILE A 14 50.93 -21.67 -9.93
N PHE A 15 50.51 -22.09 -8.74
CA PHE A 15 49.14 -22.51 -8.48
C PHE A 15 48.25 -21.27 -8.46
N THR A 16 47.61 -20.96 -9.56
CA THR A 16 46.50 -20.05 -9.58
C THR A 16 45.31 -20.75 -8.91
N ASN A 17 45.13 -20.49 -7.63
CA ASN A 17 43.87 -20.79 -6.96
C ASN A 17 42.80 -19.90 -7.59
N PHE A 18 42.07 -20.45 -8.56
CA PHE A 18 40.75 -19.92 -8.90
C PHE A 18 39.88 -20.17 -7.66
N LEU A 19 39.73 -19.16 -6.83
CA LEU A 19 38.61 -19.06 -5.90
C LEU A 19 37.35 -19.01 -6.81
N PHE A 20 36.77 -20.16 -7.09
CA PHE A 20 35.37 -20.20 -7.47
C PHE A 20 34.63 -19.62 -6.27
N ALA A 21 34.18 -18.36 -6.37
CA ALA A 21 33.15 -17.86 -5.48
C ALA A 21 32.04 -18.91 -5.56
N GLN A 22 31.80 -19.59 -4.45
CA GLN A 22 30.66 -20.48 -4.32
C GLN A 22 29.46 -19.56 -4.51
N VAL A 23 28.84 -19.63 -5.69
CA VAL A 23 27.56 -18.95 -5.93
C VAL A 23 26.62 -19.58 -4.91
N ASP A 24 26.30 -18.86 -3.85
CA ASP A 24 25.30 -19.30 -2.89
C ASP A 24 24.04 -19.62 -3.68
N GLU A 25 23.64 -20.89 -3.70
CA GLU A 25 22.50 -21.36 -4.43
C GLU A 25 21.25 -20.70 -3.82
N ASN A 26 20.53 -19.87 -4.59
CA ASN A 26 19.30 -19.26 -4.11
C ASN A 26 18.28 -20.36 -3.82
N LYS A 27 17.98 -20.56 -2.54
CA LYS A 27 17.08 -21.61 -2.08
C LYS A 27 15.93 -21.01 -1.27
N ILE A 28 14.73 -21.41 -1.65
CA ILE A 28 13.50 -21.04 -0.93
C ILE A 28 12.86 -22.33 -0.39
N ILE A 29 12.33 -22.27 0.81
CA ILE A 29 11.54 -23.34 1.40
C ILE A 29 10.15 -22.77 1.68
N VAL A 30 9.11 -23.38 1.12
CA VAL A 30 7.71 -23.07 1.42
C VAL A 30 7.08 -24.26 2.13
N ASN A 31 6.55 -24.04 3.33
CA ASN A 31 5.85 -25.09 4.08
C ASN A 31 4.35 -25.00 3.81
N ILE A 32 3.86 -25.88 2.96
CA ILE A 32 2.48 -25.87 2.46
C ILE A 32 1.44 -26.46 3.45
N ASP A 33 1.89 -27.21 4.44
CA ASP A 33 1.03 -27.82 5.45
C ASP A 33 0.88 -26.96 6.73
N SER A 34 1.59 -25.81 6.78
CA SER A 34 1.57 -24.92 7.92
C SER A 34 0.98 -23.55 7.51
N VAL A 35 -0.01 -23.09 8.25
CA VAL A 35 -0.61 -21.77 8.07
C VAL A 35 -0.15 -20.87 9.21
N GLN A 36 0.43 -19.71 8.87
CA GLN A 36 0.89 -18.73 9.85
C GLN A 36 -0.17 -17.69 10.22
N GLY A 37 -1.14 -17.46 9.34
CA GLY A 37 -2.20 -16.48 9.55
C GLY A 37 -3.01 -16.27 8.28
N LYS A 38 -3.99 -15.36 8.35
CA LYS A 38 -4.81 -14.96 7.20
C LYS A 38 -4.41 -13.57 6.74
N ILE A 39 -4.06 -13.45 5.48
CA ILE A 39 -3.74 -12.17 4.83
C ILE A 39 -5.06 -11.42 4.63
N SER A 40 -5.22 -10.29 5.33
CA SER A 40 -6.42 -9.47 5.14
C SER A 40 -6.43 -8.86 3.74
N LYS A 41 -7.54 -8.98 3.00
CA LYS A 41 -7.70 -8.30 1.72
C LYS A 41 -7.46 -6.78 1.82
N HIS A 42 -7.75 -6.18 2.97
CA HIS A 42 -7.60 -4.75 3.19
C HIS A 42 -6.15 -4.25 3.18
N ILE A 43 -5.15 -5.14 3.20
CA ILE A 43 -3.73 -4.83 2.94
C ILE A 43 -3.54 -4.25 1.52
N TYR A 44 -4.45 -4.58 0.60
CA TYR A 44 -4.44 -4.15 -0.81
C TYR A 44 -5.33 -2.92 -1.06
N GLY A 45 -5.56 -2.12 -0.04
CA GLY A 45 -6.38 -0.92 -0.09
C GLY A 45 -5.70 0.26 -0.79
N HIS A 46 -6.52 1.25 -1.11
CA HIS A 46 -6.08 2.45 -1.82
C HIS A 46 -6.54 3.71 -1.09
N PHE A 47 -5.89 4.82 -1.40
CA PHE A 47 -6.15 6.11 -0.81
C PHE A 47 -6.54 7.12 -1.88
N ALA A 48 -7.54 7.94 -1.58
CA ALA A 48 -8.03 9.05 -2.39
C ALA A 48 -8.16 10.31 -1.52
N GLU A 49 -7.62 11.41 -2.01
CA GLU A 49 -7.63 12.68 -1.31
C GLU A 49 -8.06 13.81 -2.22
N HIS A 50 -8.69 14.85 -1.68
CA HIS A 50 -8.85 16.14 -2.36
C HIS A 50 -7.49 16.83 -2.52
N LEU A 51 -6.64 16.22 -3.34
CA LEU A 51 -5.29 16.63 -3.67
C LEU A 51 -5.07 16.53 -5.18
N GLY A 52 -4.56 17.62 -5.77
CA GLY A 52 -4.25 17.66 -7.19
C GLY A 52 -5.42 17.22 -8.06
N ARG A 53 -5.19 16.17 -8.84
CA ARG A 53 -6.22 15.59 -9.73
C ARG A 53 -6.64 14.18 -9.32
N CYS A 54 -6.54 13.84 -8.04
CA CYS A 54 -7.00 12.53 -7.57
C CYS A 54 -8.52 12.44 -7.65
N ILE A 55 -9.23 13.44 -7.14
CA ILE A 55 -10.70 13.48 -7.21
C ILE A 55 -11.14 14.09 -8.53
N TYR A 56 -10.95 15.40 -8.72
CA TYR A 56 -11.41 16.13 -9.91
C TYR A 56 -10.50 15.86 -11.12
N GLY A 57 -11.09 15.29 -12.19
CA GLY A 57 -10.35 14.81 -13.37
C GLY A 57 -9.70 13.41 -13.19
N GLY A 58 -9.71 12.90 -11.97
CA GLY A 58 -9.34 11.54 -11.62
C GLY A 58 -10.56 10.63 -11.49
N PHE A 59 -11.09 10.47 -10.28
CA PHE A 59 -12.33 9.72 -10.07
C PHE A 59 -13.57 10.43 -10.63
N TRP A 60 -13.63 11.74 -10.47
CA TRP A 60 -14.80 12.56 -10.72
C TRP A 60 -14.62 13.50 -11.91
N VAL A 61 -15.53 13.43 -12.86
CA VAL A 61 -15.56 14.32 -14.04
C VAL A 61 -16.87 15.11 -14.15
N GLY A 62 -17.83 14.83 -13.26
CA GLY A 62 -19.15 15.42 -13.29
C GLY A 62 -20.10 14.71 -14.25
N GLU A 63 -21.40 14.75 -13.93
CA GLU A 63 -22.45 14.02 -14.64
C GLU A 63 -22.61 14.45 -16.09
N ASN A 64 -22.30 15.73 -16.39
CA ASN A 64 -22.45 16.32 -17.74
C ASN A 64 -21.17 16.20 -18.58
N SER A 65 -20.12 15.49 -18.08
CA SER A 65 -18.88 15.29 -18.82
C SER A 65 -19.10 14.44 -20.08
N LEU A 66 -18.35 14.75 -21.14
CA LEU A 66 -18.30 13.90 -22.34
C LEU A 66 -17.46 12.63 -22.11
N ILE A 67 -16.64 12.61 -21.07
CA ILE A 67 -15.90 11.41 -20.64
C ILE A 67 -16.94 10.39 -20.11
N PRO A 68 -16.92 9.14 -20.59
CA PRO A 68 -17.86 8.11 -20.14
C PRO A 68 -17.87 7.97 -18.61
N ASN A 69 -19.03 8.23 -18.01
CA ASN A 69 -19.19 8.22 -16.57
C ASN A 69 -20.55 7.64 -16.14
N THR A 70 -20.60 7.22 -14.90
CA THR A 70 -21.84 6.84 -14.20
C THR A 70 -21.99 7.75 -13.00
N ASN A 71 -23.01 8.59 -12.99
CA ASN A 71 -23.24 9.61 -11.95
C ASN A 71 -22.05 10.55 -11.74
N GLY A 72 -21.29 10.88 -12.80
CA GLY A 72 -20.09 11.73 -12.74
C GLY A 72 -18.78 11.02 -12.43
N ILE A 73 -18.80 9.72 -12.10
CA ILE A 73 -17.64 8.88 -11.80
C ILE A 73 -17.16 8.19 -13.08
N ARG A 74 -15.87 8.24 -13.37
CA ARG A 74 -15.27 7.69 -14.61
C ARG A 74 -15.43 6.18 -14.69
N ASN A 75 -16.02 5.69 -15.77
CA ASN A 75 -16.28 4.25 -15.97
C ASN A 75 -14.99 3.46 -16.23
N ASP A 76 -14.00 4.02 -16.90
CA ASP A 76 -12.71 3.40 -17.18
C ASP A 76 -11.90 3.17 -15.88
N VAL A 77 -11.90 4.14 -14.98
CA VAL A 77 -11.28 4.06 -13.66
C VAL A 77 -11.97 2.98 -12.81
N VAL A 78 -13.30 2.99 -12.75
CA VAL A 78 -14.07 1.96 -12.01
C VAL A 78 -13.75 0.57 -12.55
N LYS A 79 -13.73 0.39 -13.87
CA LYS A 79 -13.39 -0.89 -14.49
C LYS A 79 -11.98 -1.36 -14.08
N ALA A 80 -10.98 -0.48 -14.18
CA ALA A 80 -9.60 -0.83 -13.86
C ALA A 80 -9.44 -1.22 -12.38
N LEU A 81 -10.04 -0.47 -11.45
CA LEU A 81 -9.94 -0.76 -10.02
C LEU A 81 -10.71 -2.03 -9.60
N ARG A 82 -11.84 -2.34 -10.29
CA ARG A 82 -12.52 -3.64 -10.09
C ARG A 82 -11.68 -4.82 -10.56
N GLU A 83 -10.91 -4.68 -11.64
CA GLU A 83 -10.04 -5.75 -12.13
C GLU A 83 -8.95 -6.15 -11.13
N ILE A 84 -8.50 -5.24 -10.27
CA ILE A 84 -7.54 -5.52 -9.19
C ILE A 84 -8.22 -5.92 -7.87
N ASN A 85 -9.55 -6.07 -7.85
CA ASN A 85 -10.34 -6.38 -6.66
C ASN A 85 -10.06 -5.41 -5.50
N ILE A 86 -10.10 -4.07 -5.78
CA ILE A 86 -9.86 -3.07 -4.74
C ILE A 86 -10.75 -3.35 -3.51
N PRO A 87 -10.17 -3.63 -2.32
CA PRO A 87 -10.97 -4.06 -1.18
C PRO A 87 -11.53 -2.90 -0.35
N ASN A 88 -10.87 -1.76 -0.38
CA ASN A 88 -11.28 -0.56 0.35
C ASN A 88 -10.66 0.69 -0.27
N LEU A 89 -11.31 1.83 -0.05
CA LEU A 89 -10.85 3.15 -0.47
C LEU A 89 -10.94 4.13 0.70
N ARG A 90 -9.81 4.75 1.06
CA ARG A 90 -9.71 5.78 2.11
C ARG A 90 -9.97 7.17 1.54
N TRP A 91 -10.83 7.97 2.19
CA TRP A 91 -11.25 9.33 1.80
C TRP A 91 -11.73 10.10 3.05
N PRO A 92 -11.79 11.45 3.13
CA PRO A 92 -11.57 12.44 2.05
C PRO A 92 -10.12 12.86 1.88
N GLY A 93 -9.20 12.34 2.69
CA GLY A 93 -7.81 12.68 2.58
C GLY A 93 -6.96 12.22 3.75
N GLY A 94 -5.71 12.64 3.67
CA GLY A 94 -4.75 12.78 4.73
C GLY A 94 -4.95 14.14 5.40
N CYS A 95 -4.03 15.09 5.13
CA CYS A 95 -4.11 16.46 5.70
C CYS A 95 -5.43 17.18 5.36
N PHE A 96 -6.01 16.93 4.19
CA PHE A 96 -7.29 17.53 3.82
C PHE A 96 -8.43 17.12 4.76
N ALA A 97 -8.42 15.90 5.32
CA ALA A 97 -9.47 15.40 6.20
C ALA A 97 -9.69 16.30 7.42
N ASP A 98 -8.61 16.84 8.00
CA ASP A 98 -8.66 17.66 9.21
C ASP A 98 -9.04 19.14 8.98
N THR A 99 -9.31 19.50 7.70
CA THR A 99 -9.90 20.77 7.30
C THR A 99 -11.27 20.59 6.61
N TYR A 100 -11.72 19.35 6.39
CA TYR A 100 -12.95 19.04 5.68
C TYR A 100 -14.16 18.99 6.60
N HIS A 101 -15.16 19.82 6.31
CA HIS A 101 -16.47 19.81 6.96
C HIS A 101 -17.48 19.10 6.09
N TRP A 102 -17.81 17.85 6.41
CA TRP A 102 -18.60 16.95 5.55
C TRP A 102 -19.98 17.50 5.13
N LYS A 103 -20.59 18.36 5.97
CA LYS A 103 -21.87 19.02 5.65
C LYS A 103 -21.77 19.98 4.46
N ASP A 104 -20.57 20.48 4.16
CA ASP A 104 -20.32 21.34 3.00
C ASP A 104 -20.37 20.55 1.68
N GLY A 105 -20.15 19.22 1.72
CA GLY A 105 -20.16 18.30 0.57
C GLY A 105 -21.45 17.49 0.40
N ILE A 106 -22.57 17.90 1.00
CA ILE A 106 -23.88 17.21 0.84
C ILE A 106 -24.97 18.15 0.34
N GLY A 107 -26.09 17.58 -0.10
CA GLY A 107 -27.22 18.34 -0.66
C GLY A 107 -26.99 18.79 -2.11
N PRO A 108 -27.83 19.70 -2.63
CA PRO A 108 -27.74 20.18 -4.02
C PRO A 108 -26.38 20.80 -4.32
N LYS A 109 -25.69 20.32 -5.37
CA LYS A 109 -24.31 20.69 -5.70
C LYS A 109 -24.12 22.20 -5.88
N GLU A 110 -25.06 22.88 -6.48
CA GLU A 110 -25.04 24.33 -6.69
C GLU A 110 -25.15 25.18 -5.40
N LYS A 111 -25.49 24.53 -4.28
CA LYS A 111 -25.60 25.16 -2.95
C LYS A 111 -24.46 24.78 -2.02
N ARG A 112 -23.58 23.87 -2.44
CA ARG A 112 -22.45 23.45 -1.61
C ARG A 112 -21.46 24.60 -1.45
N LYS A 113 -20.85 24.68 -0.27
CA LYS A 113 -19.86 25.73 -0.01
C LYS A 113 -18.58 25.44 -0.80
N LYS A 114 -18.02 26.49 -1.37
CA LYS A 114 -16.66 26.45 -1.91
C LYS A 114 -15.68 26.76 -0.78
N ILE A 115 -14.62 25.98 -0.71
CA ILE A 115 -13.56 26.15 0.28
C ILE A 115 -12.22 26.32 -0.41
N VAL A 116 -11.26 26.92 0.28
CA VAL A 116 -9.86 26.96 -0.20
C VAL A 116 -9.13 25.75 0.36
N ASN A 117 -8.59 24.93 -0.52
CA ASN A 117 -7.72 23.81 -0.11
C ASN A 117 -6.35 24.34 0.29
N THR A 118 -6.20 24.67 1.57
CA THR A 118 -4.98 25.28 2.10
C THR A 118 -3.82 24.30 2.22
N ASN A 119 -4.09 23.00 2.21
CA ASN A 119 -3.06 21.96 2.26
C ASN A 119 -2.44 21.73 0.89
N TRP A 120 -3.26 21.79 -0.18
CA TRP A 120 -2.83 21.36 -1.51
C TRP A 120 -3.06 22.44 -2.57
N GLY A 121 -2.07 23.34 -2.69
CA GLY A 121 -1.99 24.31 -3.78
C GLY A 121 -2.91 25.52 -3.70
N GLY A 122 -3.65 25.72 -2.63
CA GLY A 122 -4.53 26.88 -2.45
C GLY A 122 -5.69 26.96 -3.45
N VAL A 123 -6.06 25.84 -4.07
CA VAL A 123 -7.14 25.79 -5.06
C VAL A 123 -8.51 25.84 -4.42
N THR A 124 -9.51 26.26 -5.19
CA THR A 124 -10.90 26.23 -4.74
C THR A 124 -11.51 24.85 -4.95
N GLU A 125 -11.89 24.20 -3.85
CA GLU A 125 -12.74 23.03 -3.84
C GLU A 125 -14.21 23.47 -3.91
N ASP A 126 -14.96 22.97 -4.89
CA ASP A 126 -16.38 23.28 -5.05
C ASP A 126 -17.31 22.30 -4.32
N ASN A 127 -16.72 21.26 -3.73
CA ASN A 127 -17.43 20.20 -3.03
C ASN A 127 -18.46 19.44 -3.90
N SER A 128 -18.30 19.45 -5.22
CA SER A 128 -19.18 18.69 -6.12
C SER A 128 -19.01 17.18 -5.96
N PHE A 129 -17.88 16.75 -5.41
CA PHE A 129 -17.65 15.40 -4.91
C PHE A 129 -17.60 15.42 -3.38
N GLY A 130 -18.55 14.77 -2.74
CA GLY A 130 -18.67 14.70 -1.28
C GLY A 130 -19.15 13.34 -0.83
N THR A 131 -19.83 13.30 0.32
CA THR A 131 -20.23 12.02 0.97
C THR A 131 -21.02 11.10 0.04
N HIS A 132 -22.03 11.61 -0.68
CA HIS A 132 -22.87 10.78 -1.55
C HIS A 132 -22.11 10.26 -2.75
N GLU A 133 -21.31 11.11 -3.39
CA GLU A 133 -20.48 10.74 -4.54
C GLU A 133 -19.40 9.72 -4.16
N PHE A 134 -18.79 9.87 -2.97
CA PHE A 134 -17.82 8.89 -2.45
C PHE A 134 -18.48 7.53 -2.15
N MET A 135 -19.64 7.53 -1.52
CA MET A 135 -20.36 6.29 -1.23
C MET A 135 -20.85 5.60 -2.50
N ASP A 136 -21.28 6.36 -3.52
CA ASP A 136 -21.62 5.83 -4.85
C ASP A 136 -20.37 5.24 -5.55
N LEU A 137 -19.22 5.92 -5.46
CA LEU A 137 -17.95 5.37 -5.94
C LEU A 137 -17.62 4.03 -5.28
N CYS A 138 -17.75 3.92 -3.97
CA CYS A 138 -17.50 2.66 -3.26
C CYS A 138 -18.49 1.56 -3.66
N GLU A 139 -19.78 1.90 -3.87
CA GLU A 139 -20.79 0.96 -4.37
C GLU A 139 -20.46 0.50 -5.82
N GLN A 140 -20.03 1.41 -6.70
CA GLN A 140 -19.60 1.07 -8.06
C GLN A 140 -18.32 0.23 -8.08
N LEU A 141 -17.39 0.45 -7.15
CA LEU A 141 -16.14 -0.33 -7.00
C LEU A 141 -16.36 -1.67 -6.28
N GLU A 142 -17.50 -1.86 -5.59
CA GLU A 142 -17.78 -3.00 -4.70
C GLU A 142 -16.75 -3.10 -3.56
N CYS A 143 -16.29 -1.95 -3.05
CA CYS A 143 -15.27 -1.88 -2.00
C CYS A 143 -15.81 -1.28 -0.69
N GLU A 144 -15.11 -1.55 0.43
CA GLU A 144 -15.46 -0.96 1.73
C GLU A 144 -14.97 0.51 1.79
N PRO A 145 -15.81 1.46 2.20
CA PRO A 145 -15.36 2.82 2.48
C PRO A 145 -14.51 2.87 3.75
N VAL A 146 -13.42 3.63 3.71
CA VAL A 146 -12.61 4.01 4.89
C VAL A 146 -12.70 5.53 5.01
N ILE A 147 -13.48 6.00 5.97
CA ILE A 147 -13.70 7.44 6.15
C ILE A 147 -12.74 7.98 7.20
N CYS A 148 -11.98 9.03 6.85
CA CYS A 148 -11.13 9.76 7.76
C CYS A 148 -11.87 10.99 8.29
N GLY A 149 -12.16 11.01 9.59
CA GLY A 149 -12.91 12.08 10.25
C GLY A 149 -12.02 13.23 10.72
N ASN A 150 -12.56 14.44 10.71
CA ASN A 150 -11.88 15.68 11.07
C ASN A 150 -11.76 15.82 12.60
N VAL A 151 -10.55 15.67 13.14
CA VAL A 151 -10.22 15.96 14.55
C VAL A 151 -9.53 17.33 14.69
N GLY A 152 -8.90 17.82 13.62
CA GLY A 152 -8.14 19.07 13.62
C GLY A 152 -9.02 20.30 13.80
N SER A 153 -9.88 20.60 12.83
CA SER A 153 -10.79 21.76 12.86
C SER A 153 -12.24 21.41 13.15
N GLY A 154 -12.60 20.12 13.12
CA GLY A 154 -13.95 19.63 13.36
C GLY A 154 -14.34 19.57 14.83
N THR A 155 -15.56 19.13 15.08
CA THR A 155 -16.08 18.91 16.43
C THR A 155 -16.53 17.47 16.63
N VAL A 156 -16.55 17.01 17.87
CA VAL A 156 -17.08 15.68 18.23
C VAL A 156 -18.51 15.48 17.70
N GLN A 157 -19.34 16.53 17.85
CA GLN A 157 -20.74 16.46 17.37
C GLN A 157 -20.80 16.32 15.86
N GLU A 158 -19.98 17.07 15.12
CA GLU A 158 -19.93 17.00 13.66
C GLU A 158 -19.57 15.60 13.16
N MET A 159 -18.58 14.98 13.78
CA MET A 159 -18.18 13.61 13.43
C MET A 159 -19.25 12.58 13.81
N ALA A 160 -19.87 12.72 14.99
CA ALA A 160 -20.97 11.87 15.42
C ALA A 160 -22.18 12.00 14.50
N ASP A 161 -22.53 13.22 14.08
CA ASP A 161 -23.59 13.50 13.09
C ASP A 161 -23.30 12.80 11.75
N TRP A 162 -22.03 12.77 11.32
CA TRP A 162 -21.65 12.13 10.06
C TRP A 162 -21.83 10.62 10.13
N VAL A 163 -21.40 9.98 11.22
CA VAL A 163 -21.64 8.55 11.44
C VAL A 163 -23.14 8.23 11.48
N GLU A 164 -23.94 9.04 12.19
CA GLU A 164 -25.39 8.87 12.26
C GLU A 164 -26.04 9.06 10.88
N TYR A 165 -25.66 10.12 10.16
CA TYR A 165 -26.13 10.38 8.78
C TYR A 165 -25.90 9.19 7.86
N LEU A 166 -24.73 8.58 7.93
CA LEU A 166 -24.36 7.47 7.06
C LEU A 166 -25.02 6.16 7.45
N THR A 167 -25.09 5.84 8.75
CA THR A 167 -25.26 4.46 9.21
C THR A 167 -26.55 4.21 10.01
N SER A 168 -27.26 5.28 10.45
CA SER A 168 -28.47 5.13 11.23
C SER A 168 -29.71 4.93 10.35
N ASP A 169 -30.63 4.08 10.80
CA ASP A 169 -31.99 3.91 10.28
C ASP A 169 -33.06 4.40 11.26
N ALA A 170 -32.65 4.96 12.42
CA ALA A 170 -33.56 5.54 13.41
C ALA A 170 -34.20 6.83 12.88
N GLU A 171 -35.35 7.19 13.43
CA GLU A 171 -36.01 8.47 13.13
C GLU A 171 -35.25 9.60 13.84
N SER A 172 -34.54 10.44 13.06
CA SER A 172 -33.71 11.53 13.59
C SER A 172 -33.46 12.62 12.55
N PRO A 173 -33.00 13.83 12.97
CA PRO A 173 -32.67 14.89 12.03
C PRO A 173 -31.62 14.49 10.99
N MET A 174 -30.63 13.65 11.34
CA MET A 174 -29.57 13.22 10.42
C MET A 174 -30.10 12.23 9.38
N THR A 175 -30.96 11.29 9.77
CA THR A 175 -31.58 10.35 8.85
C THR A 175 -32.56 11.06 7.90
N GLU A 176 -33.34 12.02 8.40
CA GLU A 176 -34.22 12.84 7.56
C GLU A 176 -33.41 13.71 6.57
N LEU A 177 -32.26 14.26 7.02
CA LEU A 177 -31.37 15.00 6.13
C LEU A 177 -30.80 14.09 5.02
N ARG A 178 -30.41 12.85 5.33
CA ARG A 178 -29.95 11.86 4.33
C ARG A 178 -31.05 11.59 3.31
N LYS A 179 -32.27 11.30 3.76
CA LYS A 179 -33.42 11.06 2.87
C LYS A 179 -33.72 12.26 1.98
N LYS A 180 -33.71 13.47 2.56
CA LYS A 180 -33.88 14.70 1.79
C LYS A 180 -32.82 14.90 0.71
N ASN A 181 -31.61 14.41 0.94
CA ASN A 181 -30.49 14.41 0.01
C ASN A 181 -30.51 13.21 -0.96
N GLY A 182 -31.62 12.44 -1.01
CA GLY A 182 -31.86 11.41 -2.01
C GLY A 182 -31.46 9.98 -1.60
N ARG A 183 -31.03 9.75 -0.37
CA ARG A 183 -30.68 8.40 0.09
C ARG A 183 -31.60 7.94 1.23
N GLU A 184 -32.51 7.02 0.90
CA GLU A 184 -33.47 6.49 1.86
C GLU A 184 -32.82 5.56 2.88
N LYS A 185 -32.05 4.56 2.42
CA LYS A 185 -31.43 3.54 3.27
C LYS A 185 -30.04 3.97 3.75
N PRO A 186 -29.64 3.59 4.99
CA PRO A 186 -28.28 3.83 5.45
C PRO A 186 -27.26 3.05 4.60
N TRP A 187 -26.03 3.52 4.60
CA TRP A 187 -24.89 2.77 4.11
C TRP A 187 -24.28 1.90 5.21
N LYS A 188 -23.47 0.96 4.82
CA LYS A 188 -22.59 0.23 5.71
C LYS A 188 -21.22 0.86 5.67
N VAL A 189 -20.75 1.37 6.81
CA VAL A 189 -19.41 1.95 6.96
C VAL A 189 -18.74 1.27 8.14
N LYS A 190 -17.75 0.44 7.86
CA LYS A 190 -17.01 -0.30 8.88
C LYS A 190 -15.82 0.48 9.40
N PHE A 191 -15.01 1.04 8.52
CA PHE A 191 -13.73 1.64 8.87
C PHE A 191 -13.83 3.15 9.04
N TRP A 192 -13.33 3.63 10.18
CA TRP A 192 -13.41 5.04 10.54
C TRP A 192 -12.10 5.53 11.16
N GLY A 193 -11.36 6.38 10.44
CA GLY A 193 -10.21 7.10 10.97
C GLY A 193 -10.65 8.25 11.87
N VAL A 194 -10.06 8.35 13.04
CA VAL A 194 -10.29 9.43 14.00
C VAL A 194 -9.11 10.40 13.92
N GLY A 195 -9.16 11.32 12.94
CA GLY A 195 -8.07 12.22 12.59
C GLY A 195 -7.03 11.61 11.66
N ASN A 196 -6.14 12.46 11.16
CA ASN A 196 -5.01 12.13 10.32
C ASN A 196 -3.78 12.90 10.77
N GLU A 197 -2.62 12.23 10.90
CA GLU A 197 -1.34 12.86 11.25
C GLU A 197 -1.47 13.96 12.29
N SER A 198 -2.15 13.64 13.40
CA SER A 198 -2.52 14.62 14.41
C SER A 198 -1.30 15.27 15.09
N TRP A 199 -0.12 14.65 14.98
CA TRP A 199 1.18 15.20 15.37
C TRP A 199 1.64 16.36 14.45
N GLY A 200 1.14 16.42 13.22
CA GLY A 200 1.53 17.34 12.15
C GLY A 200 0.33 18.12 11.61
N CYS A 201 -0.01 17.92 10.34
CA CYS A 201 -1.07 18.65 9.64
C CYS A 201 -2.46 18.47 10.26
N GLY A 202 -2.70 17.42 11.02
CA GLY A 202 -3.94 17.20 11.76
C GLY A 202 -4.07 17.98 13.07
N GLY A 203 -3.15 18.92 13.40
CA GLY A 203 -3.35 19.83 14.52
C GLY A 203 -2.17 20.04 15.47
N ILE A 204 -0.98 19.52 15.17
CA ILE A 204 0.28 19.67 15.97
C ILE A 204 0.04 19.25 17.42
N MET A 205 -0.59 18.11 17.63
CA MET A 205 -0.93 17.59 18.96
C MET A 205 0.23 16.81 19.57
N SER A 206 0.30 16.78 20.91
CA SER A 206 1.13 15.80 21.61
C SER A 206 0.41 14.45 21.69
N ALA A 207 1.15 13.37 21.93
CA ALA A 207 0.59 12.02 22.11
C ALA A 207 -0.48 11.97 23.21
N ASP A 208 -0.20 12.60 24.36
CA ASP A 208 -1.15 12.67 25.49
C ASP A 208 -2.42 13.41 25.12
N PHE A 209 -2.31 14.57 24.46
CA PHE A 209 -3.47 15.35 24.04
C PHE A 209 -4.31 14.55 23.04
N TYR A 210 -3.68 14.01 21.98
CA TYR A 210 -4.40 13.22 20.98
C TYR A 210 -5.02 11.97 21.58
N SER A 211 -4.36 11.28 22.51
CA SER A 211 -4.94 10.09 23.16
C SER A 211 -6.24 10.39 23.91
N ASN A 212 -6.36 11.61 24.50
CA ASN A 212 -7.60 12.08 25.12
C ASN A 212 -8.65 12.44 24.08
N GLU A 213 -8.27 13.11 22.99
CA GLU A 213 -9.18 13.42 21.89
C GLU A 213 -9.69 12.13 21.22
N MET A 214 -8.81 11.16 20.92
CA MET A 214 -9.20 9.86 20.38
C MET A 214 -10.28 9.19 21.24
N ALA A 215 -10.08 9.12 22.54
CA ALA A 215 -11.06 8.54 23.46
C ALA A 215 -12.37 9.34 23.47
N ARG A 216 -12.28 10.69 23.50
CA ARG A 216 -13.43 11.58 23.50
C ARG A 216 -14.27 11.47 22.24
N TYR A 217 -13.65 11.55 21.05
CA TYR A 217 -14.35 11.39 19.78
C TYR A 217 -14.96 10.00 19.66
N SER A 218 -14.18 8.95 19.92
CA SER A 218 -14.64 7.56 19.81
C SER A 218 -15.80 7.23 20.73
N PHE A 219 -15.89 7.87 21.90
CA PHE A 219 -17.01 7.67 22.82
C PHE A 219 -18.35 8.07 22.19
N PHE A 220 -18.36 9.12 21.38
CA PHE A 220 -19.57 9.61 20.73
C PHE A 220 -19.83 8.97 19.35
N LEU A 221 -18.85 8.28 18.76
CA LEU A 221 -19.05 7.50 17.55
C LEU A 221 -19.75 6.19 17.89
N LYS A 222 -21.06 6.17 17.69
CA LYS A 222 -21.92 5.03 18.05
C LYS A 222 -22.13 4.07 16.89
N ASN A 223 -22.35 2.82 17.23
CA ASN A 223 -22.83 1.82 16.29
C ASN A 223 -24.36 1.98 16.14
N TYR A 224 -24.83 2.08 14.90
CA TYR A 224 -26.25 2.15 14.59
C TYR A 224 -26.72 0.88 13.88
N GLY A 225 -27.88 0.34 14.28
CA GLY A 225 -28.44 -0.87 13.72
C GLY A 225 -27.47 -2.05 13.73
N ARG A 226 -27.14 -2.57 12.56
CA ARG A 226 -26.15 -3.65 12.38
C ARG A 226 -24.76 -3.15 11.99
N ASN A 227 -24.57 -1.83 11.91
CA ASN A 227 -23.26 -1.26 11.58
C ASN A 227 -22.37 -1.28 12.82
N SER A 228 -21.16 -1.77 12.68
CA SER A 228 -20.14 -1.79 13.73
C SER A 228 -18.87 -1.10 13.22
N LEU A 229 -18.45 -0.04 13.90
CA LEU A 229 -17.28 0.74 13.54
C LEU A 229 -15.99 0.06 14.00
N TYR A 230 -15.04 -0.03 13.08
CA TYR A 230 -13.64 -0.31 13.35
C TYR A 230 -12.90 1.04 13.37
N LYS A 231 -12.60 1.54 14.56
CA LYS A 231 -12.07 2.89 14.79
C LYS A 231 -10.56 2.87 14.74
N ILE A 232 -9.98 3.68 13.86
CA ILE A 232 -8.55 3.76 13.61
C ILE A 232 -8.02 5.05 14.23
N ALA A 233 -7.07 4.92 15.16
CA ALA A 233 -6.39 6.06 15.75
C ALA A 233 -5.28 6.57 14.83
N SER A 234 -5.12 7.89 14.72
CA SER A 234 -3.97 8.51 14.06
C SER A 234 -2.67 8.14 14.80
N GLY A 235 -1.71 7.60 14.08
CA GLY A 235 -0.40 7.27 14.60
C GLY A 235 0.53 8.48 14.71
N GLY A 236 1.69 8.27 15.32
CA GLY A 236 2.76 9.26 15.39
C GLY A 236 3.61 9.30 14.13
N LEU A 237 4.54 10.26 14.07
CA LEU A 237 5.49 10.35 12.96
C LEU A 237 6.39 9.12 12.95
N GLN A 238 6.30 8.33 11.87
CA GLN A 238 7.18 7.17 11.60
C GLN A 238 7.66 6.42 12.87
N GLU A 239 8.82 6.77 13.43
CA GLU A 239 9.50 6.12 14.55
C GLU A 239 9.04 6.63 15.92
N ASP A 240 7.94 7.38 16.01
CA ASP A 240 7.45 7.85 17.31
C ASP A 240 6.78 6.69 18.08
N TYR A 241 7.63 5.81 18.61
CA TYR A 241 7.21 4.68 19.47
C TYR A 241 6.62 5.15 20.80
N ASN A 242 6.94 6.38 21.25
CA ASN A 242 6.32 6.97 22.44
C ASN A 242 4.83 7.27 22.19
N TRP A 243 4.50 7.80 21.00
CA TRP A 243 3.11 8.01 20.60
C TRP A 243 2.33 6.69 20.63
N THR A 244 2.89 5.63 20.02
CA THR A 244 2.30 4.29 20.04
C THR A 244 2.10 3.80 21.47
N GLY A 245 3.14 3.92 22.30
CA GLY A 245 3.08 3.52 23.71
C GLY A 245 2.01 4.25 24.51
N THR A 246 1.89 5.57 24.33
CA THR A 246 0.90 6.41 25.03
C THR A 246 -0.53 5.99 24.69
N LEU A 247 -0.84 5.76 23.42
CA LEU A 247 -2.19 5.32 23.01
C LEU A 247 -2.51 3.91 23.49
N MET A 248 -1.56 2.98 23.34
CA MET A 248 -1.73 1.60 23.75
C MET A 248 -1.83 1.44 25.27
N GLU A 249 -1.05 2.21 26.01
CA GLU A 249 -1.12 2.23 27.47
C GLU A 249 -2.49 2.74 27.96
N LYS A 250 -2.99 3.84 27.37
CA LYS A 250 -4.32 4.35 27.67
C LYS A 250 -5.39 3.32 27.35
N TRP A 251 -5.35 2.72 26.16
CA TRP A 251 -6.30 1.68 25.74
C TRP A 251 -6.31 0.49 26.71
N SER A 252 -5.15 0.05 27.18
CA SER A 252 -5.02 -1.11 28.07
C SER A 252 -5.53 -0.87 29.49
N LYS A 253 -5.57 0.39 29.94
CA LYS A 253 -6.07 0.77 31.27
C LYS A 253 -7.59 0.89 31.37
N GLU A 254 -8.26 0.92 30.22
CA GLU A 254 -9.71 1.02 30.16
C GLU A 254 -10.34 -0.38 30.28
N ASP A 255 -11.43 -0.49 31.05
CA ASP A 255 -12.11 -1.75 31.27
C ASP A 255 -13.41 -1.89 30.44
N GLY A 256 -13.68 -3.11 30.00
CA GLY A 256 -14.96 -3.49 29.40
C GLY A 256 -15.33 -2.68 28.17
N TRP A 257 -16.47 -2.02 28.18
CA TRP A 257 -16.99 -1.26 27.05
C TRP A 257 -16.16 -0.01 26.67
N LEU A 258 -15.35 0.50 27.59
CA LEU A 258 -14.46 1.62 27.33
C LEU A 258 -13.28 1.23 26.43
N GLN A 259 -12.87 -0.04 26.39
CA GLN A 259 -11.83 -0.51 25.47
C GLN A 259 -12.23 -0.40 24.00
N ASN A 260 -13.52 -0.31 23.68
CA ASN A 260 -13.99 -0.22 22.28
C ASN A 260 -13.76 1.16 21.62
N TYR A 261 -12.93 2.03 22.20
CA TYR A 261 -12.64 3.30 21.58
C TYR A 261 -11.60 3.23 20.46
N MET A 262 -10.77 2.18 20.41
CA MET A 262 -9.75 1.98 19.39
C MET A 262 -9.76 0.51 18.92
N SER A 263 -9.72 0.28 17.61
CA SER A 263 -9.62 -1.05 16.99
C SER A 263 -8.39 -1.17 16.08
N GLY A 264 -7.85 -0.05 15.61
CA GLY A 264 -6.66 0.03 14.79
C GLY A 264 -5.80 1.24 15.15
N TYR A 265 -4.52 1.13 14.85
CA TYR A 265 -3.50 2.16 15.02
C TYR A 265 -2.83 2.43 13.67
N SER A 266 -2.85 3.68 13.21
CA SER A 266 -2.31 4.09 11.91
C SER A 266 -0.78 4.19 11.93
N LEU A 267 -0.14 3.87 10.82
CA LEU A 267 1.29 4.06 10.54
C LEU A 267 1.44 4.60 9.13
N HIS A 268 2.15 5.71 8.96
CA HIS A 268 2.51 6.28 7.67
C HIS A 268 4.01 6.14 7.43
N TYR A 269 4.38 5.70 6.23
CA TYR A 269 5.78 5.70 5.78
C TYR A 269 5.87 5.84 4.27
N TYR A 270 6.57 6.89 3.82
CA TYR A 270 6.91 7.11 2.42
C TYR A 270 8.37 6.75 2.14
N THR A 271 8.59 5.99 1.08
CA THR A 271 9.93 5.74 0.54
C THR A 271 10.39 7.00 -0.20
N ILE A 272 11.39 7.68 0.33
CA ILE A 272 12.01 8.87 -0.25
C ILE A 272 13.44 8.51 -0.64
N CYS A 273 13.77 8.60 -1.93
CA CYS A 273 15.05 8.15 -2.48
C CYS A 273 16.26 8.84 -1.81
N HIS A 274 16.22 10.15 -1.66
CA HIS A 274 17.26 10.96 -1.03
C HIS A 274 16.85 11.47 0.34
N ASP A 275 16.34 12.70 0.44
CA ASP A 275 15.87 13.32 1.67
C ASP A 275 14.57 14.10 1.42
N TRP A 276 14.09 14.80 2.45
CA TRP A 276 12.83 15.51 2.36
C TRP A 276 12.87 16.71 1.40
N ASP A 277 14.01 17.40 1.31
CA ASP A 277 14.15 18.61 0.49
C ASP A 277 14.42 18.28 -0.99
N HIS A 278 15.04 17.11 -1.26
CA HIS A 278 15.35 16.61 -2.60
C HIS A 278 14.98 15.14 -2.67
N LYS A 279 13.79 14.85 -3.19
CA LYS A 279 13.26 13.48 -3.21
C LYS A 279 13.77 12.66 -4.39
N GLY A 280 14.29 13.32 -5.41
CA GLY A 280 14.76 12.72 -6.65
C GLY A 280 13.68 12.62 -7.73
N SER A 281 14.11 12.38 -8.98
CA SER A 281 13.22 12.25 -10.12
C SER A 281 12.50 10.91 -10.14
N ALA A 282 11.23 10.91 -10.55
CA ALA A 282 10.48 9.68 -10.77
C ALA A 282 11.01 8.87 -11.96
N THR A 283 11.52 9.52 -13.02
CA THR A 283 11.86 8.89 -14.30
C THR A 283 13.33 8.99 -14.71
N ASP A 284 14.05 10.00 -14.24
CA ASP A 284 15.48 10.21 -14.53
C ASP A 284 16.31 9.87 -13.30
N PHE A 285 16.72 8.61 -13.21
CA PHE A 285 17.47 8.09 -12.07
C PHE A 285 18.46 6.99 -12.50
N ASN A 286 19.48 6.80 -11.69
CA ASN A 286 20.53 5.81 -11.87
C ASN A 286 20.37 4.58 -10.96
N GLU A 287 21.35 3.67 -11.00
CA GLU A 287 21.33 2.45 -10.19
C GLU A 287 21.49 2.71 -8.68
N ASP A 288 22.22 3.77 -8.28
CA ASP A 288 22.32 4.16 -6.86
C ASP A 288 20.95 4.57 -6.30
N GLU A 289 20.16 5.28 -7.09
CA GLU A 289 18.82 5.73 -6.73
C GLU A 289 17.79 4.59 -6.77
N TRP A 290 17.94 3.64 -7.70
CA TRP A 290 17.20 2.37 -7.67
C TRP A 290 17.47 1.63 -6.36
N PHE A 291 18.75 1.39 -6.02
CA PHE A 291 19.16 0.72 -4.80
C PHE A 291 18.66 1.45 -3.55
N SER A 292 18.81 2.78 -3.51
CA SER A 292 18.39 3.63 -2.38
C SER A 292 16.88 3.48 -2.13
N SER A 293 16.06 3.56 -3.17
CA SER A 293 14.61 3.38 -3.05
C SER A 293 14.26 2.01 -2.49
N LEU A 294 14.85 0.93 -3.01
CA LEU A 294 14.55 -0.43 -2.55
C LEU A 294 15.05 -0.67 -1.12
N SER A 295 16.25 -0.21 -0.79
CA SER A 295 16.81 -0.34 0.55
C SER A 295 15.96 0.39 1.60
N LYS A 296 15.49 1.61 1.28
CA LYS A 296 14.61 2.39 2.16
C LYS A 296 13.22 1.78 2.27
N THR A 297 12.71 1.15 1.21
CA THR A 297 11.43 0.40 1.28
C THR A 297 11.49 -0.71 2.33
N LEU A 298 12.61 -1.44 2.41
CA LEU A 298 12.79 -2.52 3.38
C LEU A 298 12.75 -2.04 4.84
N TYR A 299 12.93 -0.75 5.10
CA TYR A 299 12.79 -0.17 6.44
C TYR A 299 11.36 -0.28 7.00
N MET A 300 10.35 -0.44 6.14
CA MET A 300 8.97 -0.73 6.56
C MET A 300 8.89 -1.99 7.46
N ASP A 301 9.68 -3.03 7.18
CA ASP A 301 9.74 -4.25 8.02
C ASP A 301 10.20 -3.94 9.45
N ASP A 302 11.18 -3.05 9.60
CA ASP A 302 11.69 -2.62 10.92
C ASP A 302 10.68 -1.74 11.66
N LEU A 303 10.00 -0.82 10.96
CA LEU A 303 8.93 0.01 11.54
C LEU A 303 7.80 -0.86 12.08
N ILE A 304 7.28 -1.78 11.28
CA ILE A 304 6.21 -2.70 11.69
C ILE A 304 6.63 -3.53 12.91
N LYS A 305 7.83 -4.12 12.90
CA LYS A 305 8.36 -4.89 14.03
C LYS A 305 8.44 -4.07 15.32
N LYS A 306 8.97 -2.85 15.25
CA LYS A 306 9.18 -2.00 16.41
C LYS A 306 7.85 -1.48 16.97
N HIS A 307 6.92 -1.01 16.12
CA HIS A 307 5.58 -0.64 16.55
C HIS A 307 4.83 -1.84 17.14
N SER A 308 4.88 -3.00 16.49
CA SER A 308 4.26 -4.24 16.99
C SER A 308 4.83 -4.63 18.35
N ALA A 309 6.15 -4.53 18.55
CA ALA A 309 6.78 -4.82 19.85
C ALA A 309 6.31 -3.88 20.99
N VAL A 310 6.03 -2.61 20.67
CA VAL A 310 5.41 -1.69 21.64
C VAL A 310 3.95 -2.07 21.87
N MET A 311 3.19 -2.37 20.82
CA MET A 311 1.79 -2.77 20.92
C MET A 311 1.63 -4.07 21.72
N ASP A 312 2.50 -5.06 21.51
CA ASP A 312 2.45 -6.38 22.17
C ASP A 312 2.61 -6.31 23.70
N LYS A 313 3.24 -5.24 24.23
CA LYS A 313 3.33 -5.00 25.69
C LYS A 313 1.95 -4.76 26.33
N TYR A 314 1.02 -4.21 25.57
CA TYR A 314 -0.30 -3.80 26.04
C TYR A 314 -1.42 -4.69 25.47
N ASP A 315 -1.18 -5.29 24.30
CA ASP A 315 -2.12 -6.13 23.55
C ASP A 315 -1.43 -7.37 22.97
N PRO A 316 -1.02 -8.33 23.83
CA PRO A 316 -0.33 -9.56 23.38
C PRO A 316 -1.23 -10.46 22.50
N GLU A 317 -2.55 -10.30 22.58
CA GLU A 317 -3.52 -11.04 21.77
C GLU A 317 -3.73 -10.42 20.37
N LYS A 318 -3.06 -9.31 20.08
CA LYS A 318 -3.10 -8.61 18.78
C LYS A 318 -4.51 -8.22 18.33
N ARG A 319 -5.34 -7.76 19.27
CA ARG A 319 -6.71 -7.29 19.00
C ARG A 319 -6.74 -5.97 18.26
N ILE A 320 -5.75 -5.08 18.53
CA ILE A 320 -5.58 -3.80 17.84
C ILE A 320 -4.75 -4.05 16.58
N GLY A 321 -5.35 -3.82 15.40
CA GLY A 321 -4.64 -3.91 14.13
C GLY A 321 -3.67 -2.76 13.91
N LEU A 322 -2.53 -3.03 13.27
CA LEU A 322 -1.68 -2.01 12.67
C LEU A 322 -2.22 -1.70 11.27
N ILE A 323 -2.44 -0.43 10.98
CA ILE A 323 -3.05 0.07 9.75
C ILE A 323 -2.02 0.97 9.06
N VAL A 324 -1.47 0.51 7.94
CA VAL A 324 -0.48 1.27 7.16
C VAL A 324 -1.25 2.06 6.10
N ASP A 325 -2.03 3.04 6.52
CA ASP A 325 -3.01 3.73 5.67
C ASP A 325 -2.44 4.88 4.83
N GLU A 326 -1.10 5.09 4.86
CA GLU A 326 -0.34 5.82 3.86
C GLU A 326 1.04 5.19 3.65
N TRP A 327 1.32 4.78 2.41
CA TRP A 327 2.63 4.24 2.01
C TRP A 327 2.85 4.39 0.51
N GLY A 328 4.09 4.34 0.09
CA GLY A 328 4.49 4.41 -1.31
C GLY A 328 5.74 5.26 -1.52
N ASN A 329 6.14 5.43 -2.79
CA ASN A 329 7.21 6.33 -3.18
C ASN A 329 6.75 7.79 -3.19
N TRP A 330 7.63 8.67 -2.75
CA TRP A 330 7.46 10.11 -2.89
C TRP A 330 8.69 10.71 -3.58
N PHE A 331 8.51 11.16 -4.81
CA PHE A 331 9.53 11.86 -5.61
C PHE A 331 9.18 13.34 -5.75
N ASP A 332 10.09 14.09 -6.35
CA ASP A 332 9.81 15.46 -6.77
C ASP A 332 8.69 15.45 -7.83
N SER A 333 7.80 16.44 -7.76
CA SER A 333 6.69 16.54 -8.73
C SER A 333 7.23 16.71 -10.15
N GLU A 334 6.52 16.12 -11.13
CA GLU A 334 6.93 16.21 -12.54
C GLU A 334 7.09 17.66 -12.99
N PRO A 335 8.18 17.98 -13.73
CA PRO A 335 8.43 19.32 -14.24
C PRO A 335 7.24 19.89 -15.04
N GLY A 336 6.90 21.15 -14.80
CA GLY A 336 5.78 21.83 -15.47
C GLY A 336 4.41 21.57 -14.85
N THR A 337 4.32 20.78 -13.79
CA THR A 337 3.10 20.58 -12.99
C THR A 337 3.11 21.48 -11.75
N ASN A 338 1.95 21.65 -11.10
CA ASN A 338 1.90 22.32 -9.80
C ASN A 338 2.57 21.43 -8.75
N PRO A 339 3.67 21.84 -8.10
CA PRO A 339 4.37 20.99 -7.15
C PRO A 339 3.52 20.58 -5.93
N ALA A 340 2.54 21.39 -5.55
CA ALA A 340 1.61 21.07 -4.47
C ALA A 340 0.55 20.02 -4.85
N PHE A 341 0.51 19.58 -6.10
CA PHE A 341 -0.39 18.52 -6.56
C PHE A 341 0.27 17.14 -6.50
N LEU A 342 1.54 17.07 -6.15
CA LEU A 342 2.32 15.84 -5.98
C LEU A 342 2.17 14.85 -7.14
N TYR A 343 2.02 15.37 -8.36
CA TYR A 343 1.95 14.54 -9.56
C TYR A 343 3.36 14.05 -9.91
N GLN A 344 3.52 12.75 -9.95
CA GLN A 344 4.73 12.07 -10.40
C GLN A 344 4.39 10.91 -11.33
N GLN A 345 5.33 10.56 -12.24
CA GLN A 345 5.24 9.36 -13.05
C GLN A 345 5.61 8.14 -12.19
N ASN A 346 5.17 6.96 -12.64
CA ASN A 346 5.44 5.69 -11.97
C ASN A 346 6.16 4.74 -12.94
N THR A 347 7.30 4.19 -12.51
CA THR A 347 8.19 3.34 -13.31
C THR A 347 8.21 1.90 -12.79
N LEU A 348 9.05 1.05 -13.38
CA LEU A 348 9.32 -0.30 -12.85
C LEU A 348 9.90 -0.25 -11.42
N ARG A 349 10.61 0.84 -11.04
CA ARG A 349 11.07 1.05 -9.66
C ARG A 349 9.90 1.11 -8.68
N ASP A 350 8.82 1.79 -9.05
CA ASP A 350 7.61 1.89 -8.23
C ASP A 350 6.90 0.53 -8.11
N ALA A 351 6.87 -0.25 -9.18
CA ALA A 351 6.36 -1.62 -9.13
C ALA A 351 7.16 -2.48 -8.15
N MET A 352 8.48 -2.39 -8.17
CA MET A 352 9.34 -3.13 -7.24
C MET A 352 9.12 -2.69 -5.79
N VAL A 353 9.02 -1.39 -5.53
CA VAL A 353 8.69 -0.85 -4.19
C VAL A 353 7.33 -1.35 -3.70
N ALA A 354 6.33 -1.40 -4.59
CA ALA A 354 5.01 -1.93 -4.23
C ALA A 354 5.09 -3.42 -3.87
N ALA A 355 5.77 -4.23 -4.67
CA ALA A 355 5.93 -5.67 -4.41
C ALA A 355 6.63 -5.93 -3.07
N LEU A 356 7.73 -5.22 -2.77
CA LEU A 356 8.46 -5.35 -1.50
C LEU A 356 7.60 -4.98 -0.30
N ASN A 357 6.83 -3.88 -0.36
CA ASN A 357 5.92 -3.50 0.71
C ASN A 357 4.81 -4.53 0.92
N LEU A 358 4.19 -5.03 -0.16
CA LEU A 358 3.13 -6.05 -0.06
C LEU A 358 3.67 -7.36 0.52
N ASP A 359 4.88 -7.79 0.16
CA ASP A 359 5.54 -8.95 0.78
C ASP A 359 5.75 -8.74 2.29
N ILE A 360 6.17 -7.54 2.70
CA ILE A 360 6.34 -7.17 4.11
C ILE A 360 4.99 -7.19 4.84
N PHE A 361 3.94 -6.61 4.26
CA PHE A 361 2.62 -6.57 4.89
C PHE A 361 2.02 -7.97 5.02
N ASN A 362 2.16 -8.82 4.00
CA ASN A 362 1.73 -10.22 4.04
C ASN A 362 2.44 -10.98 5.17
N LYS A 363 3.76 -10.83 5.28
CA LYS A 363 4.59 -11.42 6.32
C LYS A 363 4.11 -11.05 7.74
N HIS A 364 3.63 -9.84 7.92
CA HIS A 364 3.14 -9.31 9.20
C HIS A 364 1.61 -9.30 9.32
N CYS A 365 0.89 -10.16 8.58
CA CYS A 365 -0.57 -10.20 8.57
C CYS A 365 -1.21 -10.52 9.93
N ASP A 366 -0.43 -11.01 10.88
CA ASP A 366 -0.86 -11.21 12.27
C ASP A 366 -1.16 -9.89 12.98
N ARG A 367 -0.47 -8.79 12.63
CA ARG A 367 -0.67 -7.45 13.19
C ARG A 367 -1.17 -6.44 12.14
N VAL A 368 -0.67 -6.47 10.90
CA VAL A 368 -1.10 -5.57 9.82
C VAL A 368 -2.46 -6.04 9.29
N LYS A 369 -3.48 -5.20 9.41
CA LYS A 369 -4.85 -5.54 9.00
C LYS A 369 -5.35 -4.74 7.80
N MET A 370 -4.70 -3.62 7.48
CA MET A 370 -5.02 -2.77 6.35
C MET A 370 -3.76 -2.02 5.91
N ALA A 371 -3.65 -1.76 4.60
CA ALA A 371 -2.68 -0.80 4.06
C ALA A 371 -3.32 -0.08 2.87
N ASN A 372 -3.04 1.22 2.72
CA ASN A 372 -3.60 2.04 1.65
C ASN A 372 -2.48 2.73 0.89
N ILE A 373 -2.25 2.33 -0.36
CA ILE A 373 -1.23 2.99 -1.19
C ILE A 373 -1.63 4.43 -1.48
N ALA A 374 -0.68 5.32 -1.40
CA ALA A 374 -0.84 6.73 -1.69
C ALA A 374 -0.31 7.07 -3.09
N GLN A 375 -1.21 7.39 -4.05
CA GLN A 375 -2.66 7.35 -3.94
C GLN A 375 -3.24 6.57 -5.12
N ALA A 376 -4.56 6.43 -5.19
CA ALA A 376 -5.17 5.63 -6.26
C ALA A 376 -4.94 6.24 -7.66
N ILE A 377 -5.07 7.57 -7.81
CA ILE A 377 -5.04 8.24 -9.12
C ILE A 377 -4.20 9.52 -9.07
N ASN A 378 -3.33 9.73 -10.06
CA ASN A 378 -2.62 10.99 -10.39
C ASN A 378 -1.73 11.59 -9.29
N VAL A 379 -1.61 11.00 -8.14
CA VAL A 379 -0.88 11.57 -7.01
C VAL A 379 0.08 10.54 -6.44
N LEU A 380 1.33 10.94 -6.20
CA LEU A 380 2.37 10.08 -5.65
C LEU A 380 2.50 8.75 -6.41
N GLN A 381 2.64 7.63 -5.69
CA GLN A 381 2.70 6.30 -6.31
C GLN A 381 1.29 5.81 -6.69
N SER A 382 0.72 6.41 -7.74
CA SER A 382 -0.63 6.07 -8.18
C SER A 382 -0.68 4.82 -9.05
N VAL A 383 -1.77 4.08 -8.94
CA VAL A 383 -2.01 2.91 -9.81
C VAL A 383 -2.56 3.30 -11.18
N ILE A 384 -3.19 4.47 -11.28
CA ILE A 384 -3.80 4.99 -12.50
C ILE A 384 -3.38 6.45 -12.71
N LEU A 385 -3.06 6.79 -13.97
CA LEU A 385 -2.94 8.18 -14.41
C LEU A 385 -4.07 8.51 -15.37
N THR A 386 -4.61 9.74 -15.27
CA THR A 386 -5.67 10.23 -16.18
C THR A 386 -5.26 11.57 -16.78
N LYS A 387 -5.62 11.78 -18.05
CA LYS A 387 -5.47 13.05 -18.75
C LYS A 387 -6.60 13.16 -19.77
N ASP A 388 -7.48 14.13 -19.57
CA ASP A 388 -8.69 14.28 -20.37
C ASP A 388 -9.47 12.94 -20.44
N GLU A 389 -9.77 12.42 -21.62
CA GLU A 389 -10.42 11.13 -21.83
C GLU A 389 -9.48 9.92 -21.70
N GLN A 390 -8.16 10.14 -21.60
CA GLN A 390 -7.17 9.06 -21.58
C GLN A 390 -6.94 8.52 -20.16
N ILE A 391 -6.64 7.22 -20.10
CA ILE A 391 -6.22 6.51 -18.89
C ILE A 391 -4.90 5.77 -19.17
N VAL A 392 -4.02 5.71 -18.19
CA VAL A 392 -2.80 4.90 -18.20
C VAL A 392 -2.78 4.06 -16.93
N LEU A 393 -2.56 2.76 -17.09
CA LEU A 393 -2.31 1.83 -16.00
C LEU A 393 -0.80 1.83 -15.74
N THR A 394 -0.41 2.16 -14.51
CA THR A 394 1.01 2.27 -14.15
C THR A 394 1.63 0.89 -13.88
N PRO A 395 2.96 0.75 -13.84
CA PRO A 395 3.59 -0.49 -13.40
C PRO A 395 3.13 -0.95 -12.02
N THR A 396 2.81 -0.02 -11.11
CA THR A 396 2.24 -0.30 -9.78
C THR A 396 0.87 -0.98 -9.88
N TYR A 397 0.01 -0.58 -10.84
CA TYR A 397 -1.28 -1.25 -11.08
C TYR A 397 -1.12 -2.74 -11.35
N TYR A 398 -0.13 -3.11 -12.17
CA TYR A 398 0.11 -4.50 -12.53
C TYR A 398 0.60 -5.33 -11.36
N VAL A 399 1.30 -4.73 -10.39
CA VAL A 399 1.64 -5.40 -9.12
C VAL A 399 0.36 -5.73 -8.33
N PHE A 400 -0.54 -4.79 -8.14
CA PHE A 400 -1.81 -5.06 -7.48
C PHE A 400 -2.65 -6.11 -8.22
N LYS A 401 -2.63 -6.09 -9.56
CA LYS A 401 -3.31 -7.09 -10.39
C LYS A 401 -2.74 -8.49 -10.20
N MET A 402 -1.42 -8.61 -10.10
CA MET A 402 -0.71 -9.87 -9.83
C MET A 402 -0.93 -10.35 -8.38
N TYR A 403 -0.78 -9.47 -7.41
CA TYR A 403 -0.80 -9.80 -5.97
C TYR A 403 -2.20 -10.01 -5.40
N LYS A 404 -3.28 -9.71 -6.14
CA LYS A 404 -4.66 -9.94 -5.67
C LYS A 404 -4.95 -11.38 -5.26
N VAL A 405 -4.15 -12.33 -5.72
CA VAL A 405 -4.22 -13.76 -5.38
C VAL A 405 -3.98 -14.03 -3.89
N HIS A 406 -3.32 -13.11 -3.19
CA HIS A 406 -3.06 -13.20 -1.75
C HIS A 406 -4.20 -12.62 -0.89
N GLN A 407 -5.18 -11.95 -1.48
CA GLN A 407 -6.30 -11.34 -0.74
C GLN A 407 -7.15 -12.42 -0.06
N ASP A 408 -7.34 -12.30 1.25
CA ASP A 408 -8.06 -13.27 2.09
C ASP A 408 -7.53 -14.72 1.97
N ALA A 409 -6.28 -14.91 1.55
CA ALA A 409 -5.60 -16.19 1.49
C ALA A 409 -4.87 -16.52 2.81
N ASP A 410 -4.60 -17.78 3.04
CA ASP A 410 -3.83 -18.25 4.17
C ASP A 410 -2.33 -18.07 3.89
N LEU A 411 -1.62 -17.35 4.76
CA LEU A 411 -0.17 -17.14 4.64
C LEU A 411 0.57 -18.45 4.89
N LEU A 412 1.41 -18.84 3.94
CA LEU A 412 2.33 -19.98 4.09
C LEU A 412 3.73 -19.50 4.51
N PRO A 413 4.40 -20.22 5.43
CA PRO A 413 5.78 -19.92 5.80
C PRO A 413 6.70 -20.02 4.59
N ILE A 414 7.48 -18.98 4.35
CA ILE A 414 8.50 -18.92 3.31
C ILE A 414 9.86 -18.55 3.93
N ASP A 415 10.89 -19.39 3.72
CA ASP A 415 12.27 -19.12 4.12
C ASP A 415 13.13 -18.90 2.87
N ILE A 416 13.66 -17.69 2.71
CA ILE A 416 14.41 -17.26 1.53
C ILE A 416 15.89 -17.13 1.89
N LYS A 417 16.73 -18.02 1.35
CA LYS A 417 18.19 -17.96 1.39
C LYS A 417 18.69 -17.59 0.01
N CYS A 418 19.17 -16.37 -0.14
CA CYS A 418 19.66 -15.85 -1.41
C CYS A 418 20.93 -15.00 -1.20
N GLY A 419 21.61 -14.72 -2.30
CA GLY A 419 22.70 -13.76 -2.36
C GLY A 419 22.25 -12.34 -2.03
N ASN A 420 23.19 -11.41 -2.12
CA ASN A 420 22.95 -9.98 -1.92
C ASN A 420 23.15 -9.23 -3.24
N TYR A 421 22.31 -8.23 -3.47
CA TYR A 421 22.52 -7.18 -4.43
C TYR A 421 23.25 -6.03 -3.74
N THR A 422 24.41 -5.62 -4.28
CA THR A 422 25.35 -4.71 -3.63
C THR A 422 25.64 -3.52 -4.54
N VAL A 423 25.55 -2.31 -3.97
CA VAL A 423 25.95 -1.06 -4.63
C VAL A 423 26.87 -0.30 -3.67
N GLY A 424 28.11 -0.06 -4.07
CA GLY A 424 29.13 0.48 -3.19
C GLY A 424 29.41 -0.44 -1.98
N ASP A 425 29.25 0.08 -0.79
CA ASP A 425 29.42 -0.62 0.50
C ASP A 425 28.09 -1.14 1.11
N LYS A 426 26.98 -0.91 0.42
CA LYS A 426 25.63 -1.27 0.89
C LYS A 426 25.10 -2.50 0.15
N SER A 427 24.34 -3.32 0.86
CA SER A 427 23.75 -4.51 0.27
C SER A 427 22.35 -4.80 0.82
N ILE A 428 21.49 -5.36 -0.03
CA ILE A 428 20.16 -5.90 0.31
C ILE A 428 20.03 -7.32 -0.25
N LYS A 429 19.08 -8.10 0.25
CA LYS A 429 18.79 -9.41 -0.32
C LYS A 429 18.32 -9.29 -1.75
N THR A 430 18.83 -10.16 -2.63
CA THR A 430 18.49 -10.15 -4.06
C THR A 430 17.04 -10.55 -4.30
N ILE A 431 16.44 -11.39 -3.44
CA ILE A 431 15.11 -11.94 -3.63
C ILE A 431 14.23 -11.62 -2.42
N SER A 432 13.01 -11.15 -2.69
CA SER A 432 11.89 -11.04 -1.77
C SER A 432 10.73 -11.89 -2.26
N GLY A 433 9.78 -12.23 -1.41
CA GLY A 433 8.58 -12.93 -1.85
C GLY A 433 7.60 -13.27 -0.74
N SER A 434 6.41 -13.68 -1.18
CA SER A 434 5.32 -14.20 -0.34
C SER A 434 4.82 -15.54 -0.87
N ALA A 435 4.23 -16.34 0.01
CA ALA A 435 3.52 -17.56 -0.37
C ALA A 435 2.19 -17.64 0.35
N SER A 436 1.14 -18.03 -0.35
CA SER A 436 -0.19 -18.19 0.25
C SER A 436 -0.98 -19.34 -0.39
N LYS A 437 -2.05 -19.73 0.28
CA LYS A 437 -3.04 -20.68 -0.22
C LYS A 437 -4.42 -20.06 -0.12
N ASP A 438 -5.15 -20.03 -1.23
CA ASP A 438 -6.49 -19.49 -1.29
C ASP A 438 -7.57 -20.49 -0.79
N SER A 439 -8.83 -20.06 -0.81
CA SER A 439 -9.96 -20.89 -0.38
C SER A 439 -10.24 -22.11 -1.28
N ASP A 440 -9.76 -22.07 -2.53
CA ASP A 440 -9.92 -23.18 -3.49
C ASP A 440 -8.76 -24.17 -3.40
N GLY A 441 -7.79 -23.89 -2.52
CA GLY A 441 -6.62 -24.72 -2.26
C GLY A 441 -5.47 -24.48 -3.25
N LEU A 442 -5.58 -23.49 -4.13
CA LEU A 442 -4.49 -23.07 -5.02
C LEU A 442 -3.41 -22.35 -4.21
N MET A 443 -2.17 -22.65 -4.52
CA MET A 443 -1.02 -21.98 -3.92
C MET A 443 -0.47 -20.92 -4.86
N HIS A 444 -0.12 -19.79 -4.29
CA HIS A 444 0.47 -18.67 -5.00
C HIS A 444 1.80 -18.30 -4.34
N ILE A 445 2.83 -18.20 -5.15
CA ILE A 445 4.17 -17.76 -4.73
C ILE A 445 4.53 -16.54 -5.57
N THR A 446 4.72 -15.40 -4.94
CA THR A 446 5.25 -14.19 -5.58
C THR A 446 6.72 -14.02 -5.21
N LEU A 447 7.55 -13.70 -6.19
CA LEU A 447 9.00 -13.50 -6.03
C LEU A 447 9.44 -12.27 -6.79
N SER A 448 10.28 -11.44 -6.15
CA SER A 448 10.90 -10.26 -6.74
C SER A 448 12.41 -10.44 -6.81
N ASN A 449 13.01 -10.30 -8.00
CA ASN A 449 14.45 -10.15 -8.18
C ASN A 449 14.77 -8.65 -8.24
N VAL A 450 15.36 -8.12 -7.18
CA VAL A 450 15.66 -6.68 -7.05
C VAL A 450 16.94 -6.25 -7.80
N ASN A 451 17.78 -7.20 -8.24
CA ASN A 451 19.00 -6.90 -8.99
C ASN A 451 18.62 -6.44 -10.41
N PRO A 452 18.96 -5.20 -10.82
CA PRO A 452 18.59 -4.70 -12.13
C PRO A 452 19.41 -5.30 -13.29
N ASN A 453 20.53 -5.95 -12.97
CA ASN A 453 21.53 -6.37 -13.96
C ASN A 453 21.57 -7.89 -14.18
N GLU A 454 21.30 -8.69 -13.14
CA GLU A 454 21.51 -10.14 -13.16
C GLU A 454 20.21 -10.91 -12.93
N SER A 455 20.04 -11.99 -13.69
CA SER A 455 19.01 -13.00 -13.42
C SER A 455 19.37 -13.83 -12.20
N ALA A 456 18.38 -14.43 -11.55
CA ALA A 456 18.56 -15.29 -10.40
C ALA A 456 17.89 -16.65 -10.61
N LYS A 457 18.68 -17.72 -10.64
CA LYS A 457 18.14 -19.06 -10.60
C LYS A 457 17.82 -19.44 -9.16
N VAL A 458 16.59 -19.89 -8.93
CA VAL A 458 16.04 -20.18 -7.60
C VAL A 458 15.52 -21.59 -7.56
N LYS A 459 15.87 -22.33 -6.51
CA LYS A 459 15.27 -23.63 -6.17
C LYS A 459 14.28 -23.45 -5.03
N ILE A 460 13.05 -23.86 -5.22
CA ILE A 460 11.98 -23.76 -4.23
C ILE A 460 11.59 -25.17 -3.81
N ASP A 461 11.85 -25.50 -2.55
CA ASP A 461 11.50 -26.77 -1.92
C ASP A 461 10.11 -26.62 -1.27
N LEU A 462 9.13 -27.32 -1.82
CA LEU A 462 7.75 -27.33 -1.34
C LEU A 462 7.61 -28.44 -0.27
N LYS A 463 7.71 -28.05 1.01
CA LYS A 463 7.54 -28.97 2.15
C LYS A 463 6.06 -29.30 2.35
N GLY A 464 5.71 -30.59 2.31
CA GLY A 464 4.37 -31.09 2.50
C GLY A 464 4.08 -32.34 1.66
N SER A 465 2.92 -32.95 1.89
CA SER A 465 2.62 -34.32 1.42
C SER A 465 1.92 -34.40 0.06
N ALA A 466 1.46 -33.29 -0.51
CA ALA A 466 0.69 -33.33 -1.76
C ALA A 466 1.56 -33.17 -3.00
N GLN A 467 1.32 -33.99 -4.01
CA GLN A 467 1.89 -33.80 -5.35
C GLN A 467 1.37 -32.50 -5.94
N LYS A 468 2.23 -31.70 -6.56
CA LYS A 468 1.93 -30.37 -7.09
C LYS A 468 1.90 -30.36 -8.62
N GLU A 469 1.08 -29.48 -9.14
CA GLU A 469 0.97 -29.21 -10.58
C GLU A 469 1.17 -27.71 -10.80
N PHE A 470 2.06 -27.35 -11.73
CA PHE A 470 2.20 -25.96 -12.19
C PHE A 470 0.99 -25.62 -13.07
N ILE A 471 0.27 -24.57 -12.72
CA ILE A 471 -0.92 -24.10 -13.44
C ILE A 471 -0.55 -22.98 -14.40
N ARG A 472 0.04 -21.90 -13.86
CA ARG A 472 0.46 -20.73 -14.63
C ARG A 472 1.47 -19.87 -13.89
N GLY A 473 2.17 -19.05 -14.65
CA GLY A 473 3.01 -17.99 -14.11
C GLY A 473 2.73 -16.66 -14.80
N GLU A 474 3.02 -15.59 -14.08
CA GLU A 474 2.91 -14.21 -14.57
C GLU A 474 4.18 -13.44 -14.23
N ILE A 475 4.57 -12.47 -15.06
CA ILE A 475 5.78 -11.65 -14.85
C ILE A 475 5.51 -10.18 -15.16
N ILE A 476 6.11 -9.32 -14.35
CA ILE A 476 6.31 -7.89 -14.58
C ILE A 476 7.81 -7.64 -14.68
N THR A 477 8.27 -7.15 -15.81
CA THR A 477 9.67 -6.73 -16.05
C THR A 477 9.71 -5.78 -17.24
N ALA A 478 10.83 -5.08 -17.42
CA ALA A 478 11.05 -4.19 -18.55
C ALA A 478 12.53 -4.13 -18.95
N LYS A 479 12.83 -3.46 -20.06
CA LYS A 479 14.20 -3.28 -20.55
C LYS A 479 15.07 -2.45 -19.61
N ALA A 480 14.49 -1.39 -19.04
CA ALA A 480 15.19 -0.45 -18.15
C ALA A 480 14.49 -0.33 -16.79
N MET A 481 15.24 0.08 -15.78
CA MET A 481 14.72 0.34 -14.42
C MET A 481 13.66 1.45 -14.40
N ASN A 482 13.82 2.42 -15.29
CA ASN A 482 12.95 3.59 -15.43
C ASN A 482 11.90 3.44 -16.55
N SER A 483 11.66 2.24 -17.08
CA SER A 483 10.55 1.99 -18.00
C SER A 483 9.22 2.30 -17.34
N PHE A 484 8.30 2.96 -18.07
CA PHE A 484 6.99 3.36 -17.60
C PHE A 484 5.96 3.42 -18.75
N ASN A 485 4.70 3.38 -18.40
CA ASN A 485 3.59 3.54 -19.32
C ASN A 485 3.19 5.01 -19.42
N ASP A 486 2.87 5.51 -20.62
CA ASP A 486 2.61 6.93 -20.87
C ASP A 486 1.43 7.14 -21.82
N PHE A 487 0.82 8.30 -21.75
CA PHE A 487 -0.33 8.67 -22.60
C PHE A 487 0.02 8.64 -24.08
N GLY A 488 -0.86 7.99 -24.85
CA GLY A 488 -0.72 7.90 -26.32
C GLY A 488 0.43 7.03 -26.80
N LYS A 489 1.00 6.22 -25.92
CA LYS A 489 2.04 5.22 -26.23
C LYS A 489 1.53 3.81 -25.93
N ASP A 490 2.13 2.81 -26.58
CA ASP A 490 1.94 1.41 -26.19
C ASP A 490 2.50 1.18 -24.80
N GLU A 491 1.85 0.32 -24.02
CA GLU A 491 2.30 -0.02 -22.67
C GLU A 491 3.63 -0.79 -22.72
N GLU A 492 4.65 -0.25 -22.07
CA GLU A 492 5.98 -0.84 -21.98
C GLU A 492 6.08 -1.87 -20.85
N VAL A 493 5.41 -1.60 -19.73
CA VAL A 493 5.42 -2.43 -18.51
C VAL A 493 4.02 -2.97 -18.26
N THR A 494 3.84 -4.26 -18.51
CA THR A 494 2.56 -4.96 -18.35
C THR A 494 2.76 -6.33 -17.72
N LEU A 495 1.66 -6.95 -17.33
CA LEU A 495 1.62 -8.34 -16.92
C LEU A 495 1.73 -9.24 -18.16
N LYS A 496 2.66 -10.21 -18.13
CA LYS A 496 2.90 -11.18 -19.20
C LYS A 496 2.92 -12.59 -18.64
N ASP A 497 2.66 -13.58 -19.50
CA ASP A 497 2.81 -14.99 -19.14
C ASP A 497 4.28 -15.31 -18.83
N PHE A 498 4.48 -16.24 -17.89
CA PHE A 498 5.79 -16.65 -17.42
C PHE A 498 5.87 -18.17 -17.31
N ASP A 499 6.70 -18.78 -18.17
CA ASP A 499 6.82 -20.24 -18.29
C ASP A 499 8.21 -20.77 -17.90
N ASN A 500 9.13 -19.92 -17.43
CA ASN A 500 10.48 -20.32 -17.01
C ASN A 500 10.47 -21.02 -15.64
N VAL A 501 9.59 -22.01 -15.51
CA VAL A 501 9.35 -22.80 -14.30
C VAL A 501 9.48 -24.28 -14.65
N THR A 502 10.27 -25.01 -13.89
CA THR A 502 10.35 -26.49 -13.98
C THR A 502 9.97 -27.08 -12.64
N LEU A 503 8.97 -27.92 -12.60
CA LEU A 503 8.55 -28.66 -11.42
C LEU A 503 9.00 -30.12 -11.52
N ASN A 504 9.84 -30.55 -10.55
CA ASN A 504 10.28 -31.93 -10.40
C ASN A 504 9.87 -32.42 -9.01
N ASP A 505 8.94 -33.33 -8.90
CA ASP A 505 8.35 -33.78 -7.64
C ASP A 505 7.86 -32.57 -6.81
N ASN A 506 8.56 -32.24 -5.72
CA ASN A 506 8.26 -31.11 -4.84
C ASN A 506 9.30 -29.97 -4.93
N GLU A 507 10.17 -29.99 -5.94
CA GLU A 507 11.14 -28.91 -6.18
C GLU A 507 10.78 -28.14 -7.44
N LEU A 508 10.55 -26.82 -7.27
CA LEU A 508 10.46 -25.87 -8.37
C LEU A 508 11.83 -25.29 -8.67
N VAL A 509 12.18 -25.22 -9.92
CA VAL A 509 13.34 -24.46 -10.42
C VAL A 509 12.80 -23.31 -11.26
N VAL A 510 13.12 -22.10 -10.85
CA VAL A 510 12.64 -20.85 -11.47
C VAL A 510 13.83 -19.99 -11.86
N GLU A 511 13.83 -19.44 -13.05
CA GLU A 511 14.82 -18.44 -13.46
C GLU A 511 14.15 -17.08 -13.50
N LEU A 512 14.41 -16.25 -12.49
CA LEU A 512 13.90 -14.89 -12.37
C LEU A 512 14.78 -13.95 -13.20
N PRO A 513 14.27 -13.30 -14.24
CA PRO A 513 15.01 -12.25 -14.94
C PRO A 513 15.46 -11.13 -14.00
N SER A 514 16.45 -10.34 -14.40
CA SER A 514 16.82 -9.12 -13.66
C SER A 514 15.62 -8.18 -13.54
N LYS A 515 15.50 -7.42 -12.42
CA LYS A 515 14.43 -6.45 -12.18
C LYS A 515 13.03 -6.98 -12.51
N SER A 516 12.69 -8.15 -12.00
CA SER A 516 11.42 -8.81 -12.28
C SER A 516 10.61 -9.11 -11.02
N ILE A 517 9.30 -9.14 -11.20
CA ILE A 517 8.33 -9.60 -10.21
C ILE A 517 7.56 -10.73 -10.87
N VAL A 518 7.54 -11.89 -10.24
CA VAL A 518 6.95 -13.13 -10.81
C VAL A 518 5.92 -13.68 -9.84
N MET A 519 4.79 -14.16 -10.34
CA MET A 519 3.83 -14.97 -9.61
C MET A 519 3.77 -16.37 -10.23
N ILE A 520 3.71 -17.38 -9.37
CA ILE A 520 3.57 -18.79 -9.72
C ILE A 520 2.34 -19.33 -9.01
N GLU A 521 1.46 -19.97 -9.78
CA GLU A 521 0.26 -20.65 -9.29
C GLU A 521 0.41 -22.15 -9.40
N LEU A 522 0.14 -22.87 -8.31
CA LEU A 522 0.25 -24.31 -8.16
C LEU A 522 -1.05 -24.90 -7.61
N LYS A 523 -1.32 -26.15 -8.04
CA LYS A 523 -2.44 -26.94 -7.52
C LYS A 523 -1.96 -28.13 -6.70
#